data_5988d87f0c3387bbf799d04bc1690d51
#
_entry.id   5988d87f0c3387bbf799d04bc1690d51
#
_cell.length_a   1.000
_cell.length_b   1.000
_cell.length_c   1.000
_cell.angle_alpha   90.00
_cell.angle_beta   90.00
_cell.angle_gamma   90.00
#
_symmetry.space_group_name_H-M   'P 1'
#
loop_
_entity.id
_entity.type
_entity.pdbx_description
1 polymer ?
#
loop_
_entity_poly.entity_id
_entity_poly.type
_entity_poly.pdbx_seq_one_letter_code
_entity_poly.pdbx_strand_id
1 'polypeptide(L)'
;GDGADELFAGYNFLINKPENELEEEIKRVCSIMHFPTQKIGKALGIKIESPFLDDNVIKIAKEIPANLKVKNENNKRHGKWILRKTFEKYIPQQIAWRMKSPMQEGSGTSGLTNLFESVIGEETFVEKKLTVKKDDDVVIRSRESMHYYEIYKKLFGSPCDKESKNTCPYCKHKVENSKFCRMCGAFPI
;
A
#
# COMPACT_ATOMS: atom_id res chain seq x y z
N GLY A 1 12.13 -5.98 -2.89
CA GLY A 1 11.00 -6.90 -2.92
C GLY A 1 9.74 -6.33 -3.55
N ASP A 2 9.84 -5.13 -4.17
CA ASP A 2 8.73 -4.48 -4.86
C ASP A 2 8.13 -5.40 -5.93
N GLY A 3 6.81 -5.49 -6.01
CA GLY A 3 6.08 -6.30 -6.97
C GLY A 3 5.76 -7.73 -6.51
N ALA A 4 6.49 -8.29 -5.58
CA ALA A 4 6.29 -9.69 -5.17
C ALA A 4 4.96 -9.91 -4.44
N ASP A 5 4.49 -8.97 -3.63
CA ASP A 5 3.21 -9.08 -2.92
C ASP A 5 2.03 -8.91 -3.87
N GLU A 6 2.16 -8.04 -4.85
CA GLU A 6 1.16 -7.76 -5.86
C GLU A 6 1.00 -8.92 -6.85
N LEU A 7 2.11 -9.37 -7.42
CA LEU A 7 2.11 -10.40 -8.47
C LEU A 7 1.77 -11.80 -7.93
N PHE A 8 2.16 -12.10 -6.70
CA PHE A 8 2.04 -13.44 -6.11
C PHE A 8 1.12 -13.49 -4.87
N ALA A 9 0.25 -12.49 -4.72
CA ALA A 9 -0.76 -12.43 -3.66
C ALA A 9 -0.19 -12.55 -2.24
N GLY A 10 0.81 -11.73 -1.91
CA GLY A 10 1.46 -11.77 -0.60
C GLY A 10 0.72 -11.01 0.52
N TYR A 11 -0.24 -10.15 0.20
CA TYR A 11 -0.98 -9.35 1.17
C TYR A 11 -2.03 -10.16 1.93
N ASN A 12 -2.16 -9.93 3.24
CA ASN A 12 -3.12 -10.64 4.08
C ASN A 12 -4.56 -10.53 3.58
N PHE A 13 -4.97 -9.39 3.04
CA PHE A 13 -6.32 -9.24 2.51
C PHE A 13 -6.56 -10.10 1.25
N LEU A 14 -5.53 -10.38 0.43
CA LEU A 14 -5.59 -11.32 -0.69
C LEU A 14 -5.63 -12.77 -0.20
N ILE A 15 -4.80 -13.08 0.80
CA ILE A 15 -4.73 -14.43 1.39
C ILE A 15 -6.11 -14.84 1.96
N ASN A 16 -6.85 -13.89 2.53
CA ASN A 16 -8.16 -14.14 3.14
C ASN A 16 -9.36 -14.02 2.17
N LYS A 17 -9.12 -13.68 0.90
CA LYS A 17 -10.18 -13.61 -0.09
C LYS A 17 -10.76 -14.98 -0.45
N PRO A 18 -12.08 -15.08 -0.72
CA PRO A 18 -12.66 -16.26 -1.33
C PRO A 18 -11.98 -16.60 -2.66
N GLU A 19 -11.89 -17.87 -3.00
CA GLU A 19 -11.16 -18.34 -4.19
C GLU A 19 -11.75 -17.79 -5.48
N ASN A 20 -13.07 -17.68 -5.57
CA ASN A 20 -13.79 -17.13 -6.72
C ASN A 20 -13.56 -15.63 -6.93
N GLU A 21 -13.12 -14.88 -5.93
CA GLU A 21 -12.83 -13.44 -6.03
C GLU A 21 -11.32 -13.14 -6.18
N LEU A 22 -10.48 -14.12 -5.87
CA LEU A 22 -9.03 -13.92 -5.73
C LEU A 22 -8.36 -13.47 -7.04
N GLU A 23 -8.77 -14.07 -8.17
CA GLU A 23 -8.21 -13.76 -9.49
C GLU A 23 -8.42 -12.29 -9.87
N GLU A 24 -9.66 -11.81 -9.73
CA GLU A 24 -10.03 -10.43 -10.05
C GLU A 24 -9.34 -9.43 -9.09
N GLU A 25 -9.21 -9.79 -7.83
CA GLU A 25 -8.56 -8.93 -6.86
C GLU A 25 -7.05 -8.82 -7.10
N ILE A 26 -6.38 -9.92 -7.50
CA ILE A 26 -4.98 -9.89 -7.94
C ILE A 26 -4.81 -8.99 -9.16
N LYS A 27 -5.67 -9.12 -10.18
CA LYS A 27 -5.65 -8.25 -11.37
C LYS A 27 -5.81 -6.78 -10.98
N ARG A 28 -6.74 -6.47 -10.07
CA ARG A 28 -6.95 -5.12 -9.55
C ARG A 28 -5.68 -4.57 -8.87
N VAL A 29 -5.09 -5.35 -7.97
CA VAL A 29 -3.86 -4.94 -7.26
C VAL A 29 -2.73 -4.70 -8.25
N CYS A 30 -2.54 -5.60 -9.22
CA CYS A 30 -1.53 -5.44 -10.27
C CYS A 30 -1.75 -4.17 -11.11
N SER A 31 -3.01 -3.79 -11.39
CA SER A 31 -3.31 -2.61 -12.19
C SER A 31 -2.97 -1.28 -11.50
N ILE A 32 -2.93 -1.28 -10.16
CA ILE A 32 -2.64 -0.09 -9.35
C ILE A 32 -1.23 -0.09 -8.76
N MET A 33 -0.38 -1.04 -9.13
CA MET A 33 1.01 -1.09 -8.65
C MET A 33 1.71 0.25 -8.84
N HIS A 34 2.33 0.73 -7.78
CA HIS A 34 3.12 1.94 -7.79
C HIS A 34 4.21 1.89 -6.73
N PHE A 35 5.45 1.99 -7.16
CA PHE A 35 6.61 1.91 -6.28
C PHE A 35 7.40 3.21 -6.35
N PRO A 36 7.39 4.05 -5.30
CA PRO A 36 8.16 5.29 -5.27
C PRO A 36 9.68 5.04 -5.17
N THR A 37 10.08 3.82 -4.82
CA THR A 37 11.48 3.40 -4.59
C THR A 37 12.40 3.80 -5.73
N GLN A 38 11.99 3.59 -6.99
CA GLN A 38 12.79 3.95 -8.18
C GLN A 38 13.02 5.46 -8.27
N LYS A 39 11.98 6.27 -8.01
CA LYS A 39 12.07 7.73 -8.05
C LYS A 39 12.95 8.26 -6.92
N ILE A 40 12.80 7.71 -5.73
CA ILE A 40 13.61 8.07 -4.55
C ILE A 40 15.06 7.66 -4.79
N GLY A 41 15.33 6.45 -5.25
CA GLY A 41 16.66 5.99 -5.59
C GLY A 41 17.35 6.90 -6.59
N LYS A 42 16.66 7.28 -7.68
CA LYS A 42 17.19 8.22 -8.66
C LYS A 42 17.53 9.59 -8.06
N ALA A 43 16.67 10.12 -7.20
CA ALA A 43 16.89 11.40 -6.52
C ALA A 43 18.10 11.39 -5.58
N LEU A 44 18.39 10.22 -4.98
CA LEU A 44 19.51 10.01 -4.05
C LEU A 44 20.79 9.47 -4.74
N GLY A 45 20.80 9.29 -6.06
CA GLY A 45 21.92 8.70 -6.78
C GLY A 45 22.13 7.21 -6.49
N ILE A 46 21.11 6.51 -5.98
CA ILE A 46 21.16 5.08 -5.64
C ILE A 46 20.52 4.27 -6.77
N LYS A 47 21.25 3.30 -7.33
CA LYS A 47 20.69 2.34 -8.29
C LYS A 47 19.77 1.37 -7.56
N ILE A 48 18.51 1.31 -7.97
CA ILE A 48 17.51 0.37 -7.45
C ILE A 48 17.25 -0.71 -8.49
N GLU A 49 17.38 -1.97 -8.08
CA GLU A 49 16.99 -3.12 -8.89
C GLU A 49 15.78 -3.81 -8.26
N SER A 50 14.78 -4.10 -9.07
CA SER A 50 13.52 -4.72 -8.65
C SER A 50 13.22 -5.94 -9.50
N PRO A 51 13.82 -7.12 -9.18
CA PRO A 51 13.72 -8.32 -10.02
C PRO A 51 12.27 -8.77 -10.29
N PHE A 52 11.34 -8.57 -9.36
CA PHE A 52 9.93 -8.91 -9.58
C PHE A 52 9.21 -7.95 -10.53
N LEU A 53 9.81 -6.81 -10.88
CA LEU A 53 9.28 -5.85 -11.84
C LEU A 53 9.92 -5.99 -13.24
N ASP A 54 10.72 -7.02 -13.46
CA ASP A 54 11.16 -7.40 -14.80
C ASP A 54 9.97 -7.86 -15.64
N ASP A 55 9.91 -7.44 -16.90
CA ASP A 55 8.78 -7.71 -17.79
C ASP A 55 8.50 -9.21 -17.99
N ASN A 56 9.55 -10.05 -18.06
CA ASN A 56 9.40 -11.49 -18.18
C ASN A 56 8.83 -12.10 -16.90
N VAL A 57 9.25 -11.60 -15.73
CA VAL A 57 8.72 -12.05 -14.43
C VAL A 57 7.25 -11.65 -14.31
N ILE A 58 6.91 -10.41 -14.68
CA ILE A 58 5.52 -9.92 -14.68
C ILE A 58 4.65 -10.77 -15.60
N LYS A 59 5.13 -11.08 -16.81
CA LYS A 59 4.41 -11.90 -17.78
C LYS A 59 4.13 -13.30 -17.21
N ILE A 60 5.16 -14.00 -16.74
CA ILE A 60 5.01 -15.32 -16.14
C ILE A 60 4.08 -15.27 -14.91
N ALA A 61 4.27 -14.28 -14.04
CA ALA A 61 3.44 -14.15 -12.85
C ALA A 61 1.95 -13.97 -13.19
N LYS A 62 1.61 -13.28 -14.29
CA LYS A 62 0.22 -13.12 -14.74
C LYS A 62 -0.38 -14.43 -15.29
N GLU A 63 0.43 -15.32 -15.83
CA GLU A 63 0.01 -16.63 -16.35
C GLU A 63 -0.22 -17.66 -15.24
N ILE A 64 0.39 -17.47 -14.06
CA ILE A 64 0.22 -18.36 -12.92
C ILE A 64 -1.18 -18.20 -12.32
N PRO A 65 -2.00 -19.27 -12.23
CA PRO A 65 -3.34 -19.20 -11.68
C PRO A 65 -3.35 -18.85 -10.18
N ALA A 66 -4.43 -18.20 -9.73
CA ALA A 66 -4.53 -17.68 -8.36
C ALA A 66 -4.40 -18.76 -7.27
N ASN A 67 -4.87 -19.98 -7.53
CA ASN A 67 -4.77 -21.11 -6.59
C ASN A 67 -3.35 -21.64 -6.38
N LEU A 68 -2.39 -21.24 -7.22
CA LEU A 68 -0.96 -21.47 -7.00
C LEU A 68 -0.28 -20.27 -6.33
N LYS A 69 -0.92 -19.12 -6.27
CA LYS A 69 -0.45 -17.94 -5.55
C LYS A 69 -0.87 -17.95 -4.10
N VAL A 70 -2.12 -18.41 -3.83
CA VAL A 70 -2.66 -18.58 -2.47
C VAL A 70 -3.13 -20.01 -2.29
N LYS A 71 -2.56 -20.72 -1.33
CA LYS A 71 -2.88 -22.13 -1.07
C LYS A 71 -2.72 -22.50 0.41
N ASN A 72 -3.44 -23.52 0.83
CA ASN A 72 -3.26 -24.12 2.14
C ASN A 72 -2.02 -25.03 2.15
N GLU A 73 -1.17 -24.83 3.13
CA GLU A 73 -0.01 -25.68 3.42
C GLU A 73 0.15 -25.74 4.95
N ASN A 74 0.33 -26.93 5.49
CA ASN A 74 0.50 -27.15 6.95
C ASN A 74 -0.62 -26.50 7.78
N ASN A 75 -1.89 -26.67 7.40
CA ASN A 75 -3.08 -26.12 8.03
C ASN A 75 -3.15 -24.58 8.10
N LYS A 76 -2.36 -23.89 7.28
CA LYS A 76 -2.39 -22.43 7.15
C LYS A 76 -2.50 -22.01 5.68
N ARG A 77 -3.19 -20.91 5.44
CA ARG A 77 -3.31 -20.34 4.11
C ARG A 77 -2.15 -19.36 3.88
N HIS A 78 -1.41 -19.59 2.81
CA HIS A 78 -0.20 -18.81 2.48
C HIS A 78 -0.35 -18.12 1.14
N GLY A 79 -0.02 -16.83 1.11
CA GLY A 79 0.27 -16.11 -0.13
C GLY A 79 1.70 -16.40 -0.62
N LYS A 80 1.98 -16.04 -1.86
CA LYS A 80 3.26 -16.37 -2.53
C LYS A 80 3.56 -17.87 -2.51
N TRP A 81 2.52 -18.71 -2.48
CA TRP A 81 2.70 -20.15 -2.23
C TRP A 81 3.68 -20.79 -3.21
N ILE A 82 3.54 -20.52 -4.52
CA ILE A 82 4.43 -21.08 -5.53
C ILE A 82 5.89 -20.67 -5.33
N LEU A 83 6.15 -19.42 -4.96
CA LEU A 83 7.52 -18.97 -4.66
C LEU A 83 8.07 -19.71 -3.44
N ARG A 84 7.29 -19.80 -2.36
CA ARG A 84 7.69 -20.54 -1.14
C ARG A 84 8.01 -21.99 -1.46
N LYS A 85 7.13 -22.64 -2.21
CA LYS A 85 7.28 -24.05 -2.60
C LYS A 85 8.48 -24.30 -3.51
N THR A 86 8.76 -23.37 -4.41
CA THR A 86 9.93 -23.46 -5.30
C THR A 86 11.24 -23.31 -4.52
N PHE A 87 11.28 -22.40 -3.56
CA PHE A 87 12.52 -22.05 -2.85
C PHE A 87 12.72 -22.79 -1.52
N GLU A 88 11.74 -23.54 -1.00
CA GLU A 88 11.83 -24.21 0.30
C GLU A 88 13.02 -25.18 0.44
N LYS A 89 13.51 -25.69 -0.67
CA LYS A 89 14.70 -26.58 -0.69
C LYS A 89 16.03 -25.82 -0.71
N TYR A 90 16.02 -24.52 -0.96
CA TYR A 90 17.23 -23.69 -1.06
C TYR A 90 17.43 -22.76 0.14
N ILE A 91 16.38 -22.53 0.92
CA ILE A 91 16.41 -21.66 2.10
C ILE A 91 15.79 -22.37 3.31
N PRO A 92 16.18 -22.01 4.55
CA PRO A 92 15.61 -22.64 5.74
C PRO A 92 14.07 -22.55 5.74
N GLN A 93 13.41 -23.63 6.15
CA GLN A 93 11.94 -23.71 6.14
C GLN A 93 11.27 -22.58 6.95
N GLN A 94 11.84 -22.20 8.08
CA GLN A 94 11.38 -21.10 8.90
C GLN A 94 11.38 -19.74 8.15
N ILE A 95 12.25 -19.58 7.15
CA ILE A 95 12.28 -18.40 6.28
C ILE A 95 11.29 -18.59 5.12
N ALA A 96 11.32 -19.75 4.45
CA ALA A 96 10.43 -20.03 3.32
C ALA A 96 8.95 -19.88 3.71
N TRP A 97 8.56 -20.35 4.89
CA TRP A 97 7.18 -20.39 5.37
C TRP A 97 6.86 -19.31 6.42
N ARG A 98 7.74 -18.33 6.60
CA ARG A 98 7.48 -17.20 7.49
C ARG A 98 6.19 -16.49 7.11
N MET A 99 5.36 -16.21 8.11
CA MET A 99 4.15 -15.42 7.90
C MET A 99 4.47 -14.01 7.42
N LYS A 100 3.61 -13.46 6.56
CA LYS A 100 3.74 -12.08 6.09
C LYS A 100 3.63 -11.12 7.28
N SER A 101 4.68 -10.34 7.48
CA SER A 101 4.67 -9.18 8.36
C SER A 101 4.81 -7.92 7.50
N PRO A 102 3.95 -6.92 7.66
CA PRO A 102 4.10 -5.64 7.02
C PRO A 102 5.44 -4.98 7.36
N MET A 103 6.00 -4.22 6.44
CA MET A 103 7.27 -3.54 6.66
C MET A 103 7.22 -2.59 7.86
N GLN A 104 6.07 -1.96 8.11
CA GLN A 104 5.85 -1.06 9.25
C GLN A 104 6.05 -1.77 10.60
N GLU A 105 5.59 -3.02 10.71
CA GLU A 105 5.80 -3.82 11.92
C GLU A 105 7.26 -4.23 12.08
N GLY A 106 7.89 -4.68 10.98
CA GLY A 106 9.29 -5.11 10.99
C GLY A 106 10.29 -3.98 11.24
N SER A 107 9.96 -2.76 10.85
CA SER A 107 10.79 -1.55 11.04
C SER A 107 10.48 -0.79 12.34
N GLY A 108 9.40 -1.15 13.04
CA GLY A 108 8.91 -0.42 14.22
C GLY A 108 8.14 0.86 13.91
N THR A 109 7.96 1.22 12.62
CA THR A 109 7.24 2.45 12.23
C THR A 109 5.74 2.39 12.51
N SER A 110 5.17 1.22 12.80
CA SER A 110 3.80 1.09 13.30
C SER A 110 3.57 1.83 14.63
N GLY A 111 4.63 2.06 15.41
CA GLY A 111 4.57 2.86 16.63
C GLY A 111 4.34 4.36 16.41
N LEU A 112 4.54 4.88 15.19
CA LEU A 112 4.31 6.30 14.88
C LEU A 112 2.86 6.73 15.10
N THR A 113 1.89 5.88 14.80
CA THR A 113 0.48 6.17 15.07
C THR A 113 0.26 6.47 16.56
N ASN A 114 0.77 5.61 17.45
CA ASN A 114 0.66 5.79 18.89
C ASN A 114 1.41 7.05 19.35
N LEU A 115 2.55 7.36 18.75
CA LEU A 115 3.30 8.59 19.04
C LEU A 115 2.44 9.83 18.72
N PHE A 116 1.84 9.89 17.54
CA PHE A 116 1.00 11.03 17.17
C PHE A 116 -0.28 11.13 18.02
N GLU A 117 -0.87 10.00 18.42
CA GLU A 117 -1.99 9.97 19.36
C GLU A 117 -1.60 10.54 20.74
N SER A 118 -0.35 10.37 21.18
CA SER A 118 0.13 10.91 22.46
C SER A 118 0.58 12.37 22.40
N VAL A 119 1.10 12.82 21.26
CA VAL A 119 1.68 14.17 21.11
C VAL A 119 0.65 15.22 20.73
N ILE A 120 -0.36 14.84 19.90
CA ILE A 120 -1.41 15.76 19.46
C ILE A 120 -2.64 15.58 20.34
N GLY A 121 -2.91 16.54 21.24
CA GLY A 121 -4.09 16.51 22.10
C GLY A 121 -5.41 16.51 21.33
N GLU A 122 -6.48 15.96 21.95
CA GLU A 122 -7.80 15.84 21.31
C GLU A 122 -8.36 17.21 20.88
N GLU A 123 -8.34 18.19 21.76
CA GLU A 123 -8.85 19.53 21.48
C GLU A 123 -8.13 20.16 20.27
N THR A 124 -6.80 20.11 20.28
CA THR A 124 -5.97 20.62 19.17
C THR A 124 -6.27 19.89 17.86
N PHE A 125 -6.47 18.57 17.92
CA PHE A 125 -6.81 17.79 16.73
C PHE A 125 -8.16 18.18 16.15
N VAL A 126 -9.19 18.33 16.99
CA VAL A 126 -10.55 18.72 16.57
C VAL A 126 -10.53 20.11 15.95
N GLU A 127 -9.90 21.10 16.60
CA GLU A 127 -9.77 22.46 16.10
C GLU A 127 -9.09 22.51 14.72
N LYS A 128 -7.92 21.89 14.60
CA LYS A 128 -7.16 21.82 13.35
C LYS A 128 -7.95 21.11 12.24
N LYS A 129 -8.65 20.03 12.56
CA LYS A 129 -9.48 19.29 11.62
C LYS A 129 -10.59 20.16 11.03
N LEU A 130 -11.26 20.96 11.86
CA LEU A 130 -12.30 21.90 11.44
C LEU A 130 -11.72 23.02 10.56
N THR A 131 -10.56 23.56 10.95
CA THR A 131 -9.85 24.59 10.18
C THR A 131 -9.45 24.07 8.79
N VAL A 132 -8.83 22.89 8.72
CA VAL A 132 -8.44 22.27 7.44
C VAL A 132 -9.64 21.98 6.56
N LYS A 133 -10.76 21.52 7.15
CA LYS A 133 -11.99 21.29 6.39
C LYS A 133 -12.56 22.58 5.83
N LYS A 134 -12.54 23.68 6.61
CA LYS A 134 -13.04 24.99 6.20
C LYS A 134 -12.17 25.63 5.10
N ASP A 135 -10.85 25.62 5.30
CA ASP A 135 -9.91 26.36 4.45
C ASP A 135 -9.55 25.61 3.15
N ASP A 136 -9.37 24.30 3.24
CA ASP A 136 -8.86 23.45 2.16
C ASP A 136 -9.88 22.43 1.64
N ASP A 137 -11.05 22.32 2.26
CA ASP A 137 -12.07 21.27 2.00
C ASP A 137 -11.51 19.83 2.11
N VAL A 138 -10.48 19.62 2.93
CA VAL A 138 -9.83 18.34 3.17
C VAL A 138 -10.35 17.69 4.44
N VAL A 139 -10.67 16.38 4.38
CA VAL A 139 -11.11 15.59 5.54
C VAL A 139 -9.92 14.84 6.11
N ILE A 140 -9.46 15.25 7.28
CA ILE A 140 -8.40 14.57 8.04
C ILE A 140 -9.01 13.44 8.88
N ARG A 141 -8.40 12.24 8.83
CA ARG A 141 -8.95 11.02 9.44
C ARG A 141 -8.29 10.61 10.75
N SER A 142 -7.03 11.01 10.98
CA SER A 142 -6.25 10.66 12.17
C SER A 142 -5.25 11.75 12.52
N ARG A 143 -4.70 11.73 13.74
CA ARG A 143 -3.64 12.65 14.16
C ARG A 143 -2.37 12.47 13.32
N GLU A 144 -2.03 11.24 12.98
CA GLU A 144 -0.93 10.95 12.05
C GLU A 144 -1.16 11.60 10.68
N SER A 145 -2.36 11.46 10.09
CA SER A 145 -2.68 12.10 8.81
C SER A 145 -2.69 13.62 8.90
N MET A 146 -3.03 14.20 10.07
CA MET A 146 -2.92 15.64 10.31
C MET A 146 -1.47 16.10 10.25
N HIS A 147 -0.57 15.40 10.93
CA HIS A 147 0.85 15.73 10.93
C HIS A 147 1.44 15.73 9.52
N TYR A 148 1.19 14.68 8.74
CA TYR A 148 1.66 14.60 7.35
C TYR A 148 1.01 15.65 6.45
N TYR A 149 -0.26 15.97 6.68
CA TYR A 149 -0.94 17.02 5.93
C TYR A 149 -0.31 18.40 6.17
N GLU A 150 0.03 18.76 7.41
CA GLU A 150 0.69 20.01 7.74
C GLU A 150 2.06 20.15 7.04
N ILE A 151 2.85 19.07 7.01
CA ILE A 151 4.12 19.04 6.27
C ILE A 151 3.87 19.21 4.78
N TYR A 152 2.92 18.45 4.22
CA TYR A 152 2.58 18.52 2.82
C TYR A 152 2.13 19.92 2.41
N LYS A 153 1.20 20.51 3.18
CA LYS A 153 0.67 21.86 2.92
C LYS A 153 1.76 22.94 2.94
N LYS A 154 2.71 22.82 3.86
CA LYS A 154 3.86 23.72 3.94
C LYS A 154 4.76 23.67 2.71
N LEU A 155 4.94 22.50 2.11
CA LEU A 155 5.84 22.28 0.98
C LEU A 155 5.18 22.49 -0.39
N PHE A 156 3.90 22.13 -0.52
CA PHE A 156 3.22 21.99 -1.81
C PHE A 156 1.90 22.77 -1.89
N GLY A 157 1.42 23.35 -0.78
CA GLY A 157 0.10 23.96 -0.71
C GLY A 157 -1.02 22.93 -0.49
N SER A 158 -2.28 23.33 -0.73
CA SER A 158 -3.41 22.42 -0.60
C SER A 158 -3.41 21.36 -1.70
N PRO A 159 -3.74 20.09 -1.40
CA PRO A 159 -3.90 19.03 -2.41
C PRO A 159 -5.17 19.19 -3.24
N CYS A 160 -6.06 20.14 -2.89
CA CYS A 160 -7.35 20.36 -3.53
C CYS A 160 -7.16 20.86 -4.96
N ASP A 161 -7.65 20.09 -5.94
CA ASP A 161 -7.73 20.48 -7.33
C ASP A 161 -9.12 21.08 -7.62
N LYS A 162 -9.18 22.40 -7.67
CA LYS A 162 -10.44 23.16 -7.90
C LYS A 162 -10.91 23.10 -9.35
N GLU A 163 -10.05 22.71 -10.29
CA GLU A 163 -10.35 22.69 -11.72
C GLU A 163 -10.86 21.32 -12.19
N SER A 164 -10.51 20.26 -11.47
CA SER A 164 -10.88 18.89 -11.84
C SER A 164 -12.32 18.55 -11.41
N LYS A 165 -13.09 18.00 -12.35
CA LYS A 165 -14.43 17.45 -12.09
C LYS A 165 -14.40 16.13 -11.34
N ASN A 166 -13.30 15.40 -11.42
CA ASN A 166 -13.14 14.07 -10.81
C ASN A 166 -12.10 14.14 -9.68
N THR A 167 -12.57 14.33 -8.45
CA THR A 167 -11.73 14.53 -7.27
C THR A 167 -12.05 13.54 -6.16
N CYS A 168 -11.06 13.23 -5.35
CA CYS A 168 -11.23 12.43 -4.15
C CYS A 168 -12.21 13.10 -3.18
N PRO A 169 -13.23 12.40 -2.64
CA PRO A 169 -14.18 12.99 -1.69
C PRO A 169 -13.53 13.46 -0.39
N TYR A 170 -12.35 12.96 -0.05
CA TYR A 170 -11.67 13.27 1.20
C TYR A 170 -10.63 14.39 1.07
N CYS A 171 -9.72 14.32 0.12
CA CYS A 171 -8.64 15.30 -0.01
C CYS A 171 -8.76 16.22 -1.22
N LYS A 172 -9.80 16.07 -2.01
CA LYS A 172 -10.08 16.86 -3.22
C LYS A 172 -8.99 16.83 -4.29
N HIS A 173 -8.01 15.96 -4.14
CA HIS A 173 -6.99 15.74 -5.16
C HIS A 173 -7.61 15.07 -6.38
N LYS A 174 -7.17 15.46 -7.59
CA LYS A 174 -7.59 14.84 -8.84
C LYS A 174 -7.40 13.32 -8.82
N VAL A 175 -8.40 12.60 -9.28
CA VAL A 175 -8.36 11.13 -9.39
C VAL A 175 -8.65 10.73 -10.83
N GLU A 176 -7.79 9.89 -11.38
CA GLU A 176 -7.95 9.32 -12.71
C GLU A 176 -8.64 7.96 -12.57
N ASN A 177 -9.87 7.82 -13.07
CA ASN A 177 -10.65 6.57 -13.18
C ASN A 177 -10.27 5.42 -12.21
N SER A 178 -9.94 5.77 -10.98
CA SER A 178 -9.49 4.85 -9.93
C SER A 178 -10.41 4.93 -8.71
N LYS A 179 -10.73 3.80 -8.11
CA LYS A 179 -11.40 3.74 -6.81
C LYS A 179 -10.46 3.97 -5.63
N PHE A 180 -9.20 4.28 -5.89
CA PHE A 180 -8.16 4.49 -4.87
C PHE A 180 -7.51 5.87 -5.07
N CYS A 181 -7.51 6.69 -4.03
CA CYS A 181 -6.80 7.97 -4.04
C CYS A 181 -5.33 7.80 -3.64
N ARG A 182 -4.42 8.03 -4.57
CA ARG A 182 -2.98 7.94 -4.31
C ARG A 182 -2.47 9.04 -3.35
N MET A 183 -3.16 10.17 -3.26
CA MET A 183 -2.75 11.29 -2.40
C MET A 183 -2.99 10.97 -0.92
N CYS A 184 -4.19 10.50 -0.56
CA CYS A 184 -4.57 10.30 0.84
C CYS A 184 -4.83 8.84 1.22
N GLY A 185 -4.68 7.89 0.28
CA GLY A 185 -4.90 6.47 0.53
C GLY A 185 -6.36 6.06 0.71
N ALA A 186 -7.33 6.92 0.37
CA ALA A 186 -8.75 6.56 0.49
C ALA A 186 -9.15 5.48 -0.51
N PHE A 187 -9.93 4.49 -0.06
CA PHE A 187 -10.50 3.42 -0.85
C PHE A 187 -11.75 2.84 -0.15
N PRO A 188 -12.83 2.55 -0.85
CA PRO A 188 -13.15 3.02 -2.21
C PRO A 188 -13.50 4.51 -2.24
N ILE A 189 -13.29 5.14 -3.42
CA ILE A 189 -13.69 6.52 -3.70
C ILE A 189 -14.52 6.58 -4.97
#